data_f5c57cda4c287a13f58424fdac2522ec
#
_entry.id   f5c57cda4c287a13f58424fdac2522ec
#
_cell.length_a   1.000
_cell.length_b   1.000
_cell.length_c   1.000
_cell.angle_alpha   90.00
_cell.angle_beta   90.00
_cell.angle_gamma   90.00
#
_symmetry.space_group_name_H-M   'P 1'
#
loop_
_entity.id
_entity.type
_entity.pdbx_description
1 polymer ?
#
loop_
_entity_poly.entity_id
_entity_poly.type
_entity_poly.pdbx_seq_one_letter_code
_entity_poly.pdbx_strand_id
1 'polypeptide(L)'
;PLFRSFPTDFHTNWQWFPIVKQSYPLILDHFPKGYRPIVQVIDNIERNHKLGLIFELAVGKGKLLVCMSDLEAADDKPEVRQLYRSMLDYMASGDFNPKTAVSSGELVRLLRIRPEETKREELRNISFE
;
A
#
# COMPACT_ATOMS: atom_id res chain seq x y z
N PRO A 1 13.18 -8.90 7.23
CA PRO A 1 11.87 -8.76 6.60
C PRO A 1 10.86 -8.02 7.47
N LEU A 2 9.94 -7.34 6.84
CA LEU A 2 8.91 -6.54 7.51
C LEU A 2 8.09 -7.37 8.51
N PHE A 3 7.78 -8.60 8.16
CA PHE A 3 6.84 -9.43 8.92
C PHE A 3 7.48 -10.32 9.98
N ARG A 4 8.74 -10.12 10.31
CA ARG A 4 9.39 -10.89 11.38
C ARG A 4 8.63 -10.82 12.70
N SER A 5 8.10 -9.64 13.06
CA SER A 5 7.31 -9.41 14.27
C SER A 5 5.82 -9.31 14.02
N PHE A 6 5.37 -9.55 12.79
CA PHE A 6 3.99 -9.53 12.36
C PHE A 6 3.73 -10.76 11.49
N PRO A 7 3.50 -11.93 12.09
CA PRO A 7 3.40 -13.20 11.36
C PRO A 7 2.20 -13.24 10.43
N THR A 8 2.41 -13.78 9.22
CA THR A 8 1.40 -13.88 8.17
C THR A 8 1.28 -15.29 7.59
N ASP A 9 1.85 -16.29 8.25
CA ASP A 9 2.00 -17.65 7.71
C ASP A 9 0.70 -18.46 7.68
N PHE A 10 -0.30 -18.05 8.46
CA PHE A 10 -1.57 -18.76 8.59
C PHE A 10 -2.75 -17.78 8.48
N HIS A 11 -3.95 -18.22 8.80
CA HIS A 11 -5.19 -17.44 8.74
C HIS A 11 -5.10 -16.14 9.56
N THR A 12 -4.69 -15.07 8.91
CA THR A 12 -4.40 -13.77 9.54
C THR A 12 -5.37 -12.66 9.13
N ASN A 13 -6.50 -13.01 8.51
CA ASN A 13 -7.49 -12.04 8.03
C ASN A 13 -7.98 -11.09 9.13
N TRP A 14 -8.14 -11.61 10.34
CA TRP A 14 -8.58 -10.83 11.49
C TRP A 14 -7.63 -9.68 11.87
N GLN A 15 -6.33 -9.90 11.74
CA GLN A 15 -5.34 -8.84 12.05
C GLN A 15 -5.22 -7.80 10.96
N TRP A 16 -5.49 -8.17 9.70
CA TRP A 16 -5.46 -7.24 8.58
C TRP A 16 -6.73 -6.40 8.46
N PHE A 17 -7.86 -6.86 9.00
CA PHE A 17 -9.14 -6.20 8.86
C PHE A 17 -9.12 -4.74 9.35
N PRO A 18 -8.68 -4.39 10.57
CA PRO A 18 -8.65 -3.00 11.02
C PRO A 18 -7.64 -2.15 10.23
N ILE A 19 -6.57 -2.75 9.74
CA ILE A 19 -5.55 -2.07 8.93
C ILE A 19 -6.14 -1.69 7.57
N VAL A 20 -6.79 -2.61 6.89
CA VAL A 20 -7.36 -2.40 5.55
C VAL A 20 -8.59 -1.49 5.61
N LYS A 21 -9.40 -1.59 6.66
CA LYS A 21 -10.60 -0.76 6.85
C LYS A 21 -10.28 0.75 6.87
N GLN A 22 -9.14 1.12 7.42
CA GLN A 22 -8.67 2.51 7.52
C GLN A 22 -7.62 2.84 6.45
N SER A 23 -7.68 2.18 5.29
CA SER A 23 -6.68 2.33 4.25
C SER A 23 -7.21 3.00 2.99
N TYR A 24 -6.30 3.66 2.28
CA TYR A 24 -6.50 4.23 0.96
C TYR A 24 -5.38 3.77 0.03
N PRO A 25 -5.37 2.50 -0.42
CA PRO A 25 -4.28 1.97 -1.25
C PRO A 25 -4.05 2.79 -2.50
N LEU A 26 -2.80 2.94 -2.91
CA LEU A 26 -2.42 3.66 -4.11
C LEU A 26 -2.36 2.76 -5.34
N ILE A 27 -2.77 3.32 -6.47
CA ILE A 27 -2.67 2.65 -7.78
C ILE A 27 -1.21 2.67 -8.23
N LEU A 28 -0.64 1.48 -8.45
CA LEU A 28 0.73 1.27 -8.87
C LEU A 28 0.87 0.80 -10.32
N ASP A 29 -0.17 0.99 -11.14
CA ASP A 29 -0.20 0.52 -12.54
C ASP A 29 0.88 1.15 -13.41
N HIS A 30 1.32 2.37 -13.07
CA HIS A 30 2.37 3.10 -13.81
C HIS A 30 3.80 2.68 -13.44
N PHE A 31 3.97 1.86 -12.41
CA PHE A 31 5.28 1.32 -12.07
C PHE A 31 5.70 0.20 -13.03
N PRO A 32 6.99 -0.12 -13.10
CA PRO A 32 7.47 -1.24 -13.89
C PRO A 32 6.69 -2.53 -13.58
N LYS A 33 6.41 -3.34 -14.60
CA LYS A 33 5.60 -4.57 -14.46
C LYS A 33 6.11 -5.53 -13.40
N GLY A 34 7.41 -5.55 -13.17
CA GLY A 34 8.04 -6.40 -12.14
C GLY A 34 8.01 -5.81 -10.73
N TYR A 35 7.56 -4.57 -10.56
CA TYR A 35 7.48 -3.96 -9.25
C TYR A 35 6.44 -4.64 -8.37
N ARG A 36 6.84 -5.03 -7.17
CA ARG A 36 5.95 -5.64 -6.18
C ARG A 36 5.95 -4.83 -4.90
N PRO A 37 4.78 -4.35 -4.45
CA PRO A 37 4.65 -3.77 -3.12
C PRO A 37 4.89 -4.83 -2.04
N ILE A 38 5.22 -4.39 -0.84
CA ILE A 38 5.37 -5.30 0.32
C ILE A 38 4.02 -5.89 0.68
N VAL A 39 2.97 -5.05 0.71
CA VAL A 39 1.58 -5.49 0.88
C VAL A 39 0.75 -4.96 -0.28
N GLN A 40 0.16 -5.88 -1.01
CA GLN A 40 -0.75 -5.60 -2.10
C GLN A 40 -2.18 -5.91 -1.68
N VAL A 41 -3.10 -5.00 -2.00
CA VAL A 41 -4.54 -5.21 -1.84
C VAL A 41 -5.12 -5.58 -3.20
N ILE A 42 -6.01 -6.56 -3.21
CA ILE A 42 -6.73 -6.97 -4.41
C ILE A 42 -7.87 -5.98 -4.64
N ASP A 43 -7.89 -5.37 -5.81
CA ASP A 43 -8.99 -4.52 -6.24
C ASP A 43 -10.22 -5.35 -6.64
N ASN A 44 -11.35 -4.70 -6.85
CA ASN A 44 -12.53 -5.38 -7.37
C ASN A 44 -12.33 -5.78 -8.84
N ILE A 45 -13.16 -6.72 -9.30
CA ILE A 45 -13.07 -7.30 -10.66
C ILE A 45 -13.24 -6.21 -11.73
N GLU A 46 -14.04 -5.20 -11.46
CA GLU A 46 -14.36 -4.15 -12.44
C GLU A 46 -13.18 -3.20 -12.69
N ARG A 47 -12.42 -2.87 -11.65
CA ARG A 47 -11.30 -1.93 -11.75
C ARG A 47 -9.96 -2.62 -12.04
N ASN A 48 -9.70 -3.70 -11.34
CA ASN A 48 -8.51 -4.54 -11.51
C ASN A 48 -7.17 -3.77 -11.52
N HIS A 49 -7.03 -2.77 -10.65
CA HIS A 49 -5.79 -2.03 -10.48
C HIS A 49 -4.82 -2.78 -9.56
N LYS A 50 -3.54 -2.55 -9.78
CA LYS A 50 -2.50 -2.97 -8.84
C LYS A 50 -2.46 -1.97 -7.68
N LEU A 51 -2.96 -2.36 -6.53
CA LEU A 51 -3.07 -1.51 -5.35
C LEU A 51 -1.97 -1.81 -4.34
N GLY A 52 -1.18 -0.80 -3.98
CA GLY A 52 -0.17 -0.88 -2.93
C GLY A 52 -0.68 -0.32 -1.61
N LEU A 53 -0.65 -1.13 -0.56
CA LEU A 53 -0.94 -0.71 0.80
C LEU A 53 0.33 -0.31 1.55
N ILE A 54 1.35 -1.15 1.51
CA ILE A 54 2.68 -0.89 2.05
C ILE A 54 3.69 -1.16 0.94
N PHE A 55 4.52 -0.18 0.63
CA PHE A 55 5.53 -0.32 -0.40
C PHE A 55 6.74 0.56 -0.12
N GLU A 56 7.85 0.23 -0.75
CA GLU A 56 9.11 0.94 -0.57
C GLU A 56 9.66 1.46 -1.89
N LEU A 57 10.29 2.61 -1.83
CA LEU A 57 10.88 3.29 -2.99
C LEU A 57 12.21 3.94 -2.62
N ALA A 58 13.12 4.02 -3.58
CA ALA A 58 14.28 4.90 -3.49
C ALA A 58 13.92 6.26 -4.12
N VAL A 59 14.11 7.34 -3.38
CA VAL A 59 13.84 8.71 -3.84
C VAL A 59 15.10 9.53 -3.68
N GLY A 60 15.72 9.93 -4.79
CA GLY A 60 17.03 10.59 -4.76
C GLY A 60 18.07 9.71 -4.06
N LYS A 61 18.69 10.24 -2.99
CA LYS A 61 19.64 9.50 -2.14
C LYS A 61 18.98 8.84 -0.94
N GLY A 62 17.67 9.01 -0.77
CA GLY A 62 16.91 8.50 0.37
C GLY A 62 16.13 7.23 0.06
N LYS A 63 15.63 6.65 1.13
CA LYS A 63 14.76 5.47 1.10
C LYS A 63 13.41 5.84 1.72
N LEU A 64 12.33 5.44 1.11
CA LEU A 64 10.98 5.75 1.54
C LEU A 64 10.17 4.47 1.72
N LEU A 65 9.56 4.31 2.89
CA LEU A 65 8.52 3.32 3.15
C LEU A 65 7.18 4.04 3.24
N VAL A 66 6.24 3.64 2.41
CA VAL A 66 4.89 4.23 2.36
C VAL A 66 3.90 3.24 2.92
N CYS A 67 3.10 3.69 3.88
CA CYS A 67 1.96 2.94 4.43
C CYS A 67 0.69 3.76 4.19
N MET A 68 -0.24 3.20 3.44
CA MET A 68 -1.50 3.85 3.06
C MET A 68 -2.66 3.48 3.99
N SER A 69 -2.36 3.00 5.18
CA SER A 69 -3.34 2.81 6.25
C SER A 69 -3.21 3.91 7.30
N ASP A 70 -4.34 4.43 7.77
CA ASP A 70 -4.37 5.35 8.90
C ASP A 70 -4.20 4.56 10.20
N LEU A 71 -2.94 4.32 10.58
CA LEU A 71 -2.61 3.55 11.76
C LEU A 71 -2.97 4.30 13.06
N GLU A 72 -2.99 5.63 13.02
CA GLU A 72 -3.37 6.45 14.18
C GLU A 72 -4.86 6.28 14.51
N ALA A 73 -5.71 6.18 13.49
CA ALA A 73 -7.15 5.97 13.68
C ALA A 73 -7.50 4.62 14.35
N ALA A 74 -6.58 3.66 14.33
CA ALA A 74 -6.76 2.31 14.87
C ALA A 74 -5.67 1.93 15.89
N ASP A 75 -5.05 2.90 16.55
CA ASP A 75 -3.94 2.68 17.50
C ASP A 75 -4.37 1.92 18.77
N ASP A 76 -5.67 1.86 19.07
CA ASP A 76 -6.25 1.06 20.13
C ASP A 76 -6.16 -0.46 19.85
N LYS A 77 -5.93 -0.87 18.60
CA LYS A 77 -5.81 -2.26 18.19
C LYS A 77 -4.39 -2.79 18.35
N PRO A 78 -4.18 -3.92 19.07
CA PRO A 78 -2.85 -4.50 19.24
C PRO A 78 -2.16 -4.85 17.92
N GLU A 79 -2.91 -5.39 16.95
CA GLU A 79 -2.41 -5.73 15.63
C GLU A 79 -1.87 -4.52 14.85
N VAL A 80 -2.49 -3.37 14.99
CA VAL A 80 -2.05 -2.12 14.34
C VAL A 80 -0.74 -1.63 14.95
N ARG A 81 -0.65 -1.64 16.29
CA ARG A 81 0.60 -1.30 16.99
C ARG A 81 1.73 -2.25 16.65
N GLN A 82 1.43 -3.53 16.52
CA GLN A 82 2.43 -4.54 16.17
C GLN A 82 2.95 -4.34 14.73
N LEU A 83 2.07 -4.03 13.79
CA LEU A 83 2.47 -3.70 12.41
C LEU A 83 3.36 -2.44 12.38
N TYR A 84 2.96 -1.41 13.10
CA TYR A 84 3.75 -0.17 13.20
C TYR A 84 5.15 -0.43 13.74
N ARG A 85 5.25 -1.21 14.82
CA ARG A 85 6.53 -1.62 15.40
C ARG A 85 7.37 -2.42 14.39
N SER A 86 6.75 -3.36 13.69
CA SER A 86 7.41 -4.17 12.66
C SER A 86 7.97 -3.30 11.53
N MET A 87 7.25 -2.27 11.10
CA MET A 87 7.73 -1.34 10.09
C MET A 87 8.95 -0.53 10.57
N LEU A 88 8.93 -0.04 11.82
CA LEU A 88 10.07 0.68 12.39
C LEU A 88 11.31 -0.20 12.49
N ASP A 89 11.16 -1.45 12.95
CA ASP A 89 12.24 -2.40 13.05
C ASP A 89 12.80 -2.75 11.66
N TYR A 90 11.95 -2.89 10.66
CA TYR A 90 12.36 -3.12 9.28
C TYR A 90 13.16 -1.94 8.72
N MET A 91 12.71 -0.71 8.90
CA MET A 91 13.40 0.49 8.42
C MET A 91 14.78 0.66 9.08
N ALA A 92 14.93 0.23 10.34
CA ALA A 92 16.22 0.24 11.04
C ALA A 92 17.15 -0.89 10.62
N SER A 93 16.66 -1.90 9.91
CA SER A 93 17.45 -3.06 9.47
C SER A 93 18.16 -2.81 8.15
N GLY A 94 19.18 -3.63 7.86
CA GLY A 94 19.85 -3.64 6.56
C GLY A 94 19.01 -4.19 5.41
N ASP A 95 17.90 -4.85 5.72
CA ASP A 95 16.97 -5.39 4.72
C ASP A 95 16.17 -4.30 4.00
N PHE A 96 16.03 -3.13 4.64
CA PHE A 96 15.38 -1.97 4.03
C PHE A 96 16.29 -1.34 2.97
N ASN A 97 16.22 -1.87 1.77
CA ASN A 97 17.03 -1.44 0.64
C ASN A 97 16.20 -1.46 -0.65
N PRO A 98 15.29 -0.48 -0.83
CA PRO A 98 14.44 -0.42 -2.02
C PRO A 98 15.28 -0.27 -3.29
N LYS A 99 14.94 -1.05 -4.30
CA LYS A 99 15.65 -1.10 -5.58
C LYS A 99 14.98 -0.24 -6.66
N THR A 100 13.69 0.02 -6.52
CA THR A 100 12.95 0.82 -7.47
C THR A 100 13.08 2.30 -7.12
N ALA A 101 13.72 3.05 -8.00
CA ALA A 101 13.93 4.48 -7.84
C ALA A 101 12.82 5.26 -8.57
N VAL A 102 12.33 6.31 -7.92
CA VAL A 102 11.41 7.28 -8.51
C VAL A 102 11.90 8.69 -8.26
N SER A 103 11.56 9.61 -9.16
CA SER A 103 11.82 11.03 -8.94
C SER A 103 10.80 11.63 -7.96
N SER A 104 11.14 12.77 -7.38
CA SER A 104 10.19 13.50 -6.53
C SER A 104 8.92 13.90 -7.28
N GLY A 105 9.03 14.22 -8.57
CA GLY A 105 7.87 14.54 -9.41
C GLY A 105 6.96 13.34 -9.63
N GLU A 106 7.53 12.16 -9.86
CA GLU A 106 6.76 10.91 -9.98
C GLU A 106 6.06 10.54 -8.67
N LEU A 107 6.73 10.74 -7.54
CA LEU A 107 6.13 10.52 -6.23
C LEU A 107 4.93 11.43 -5.99
N VAL A 108 5.06 12.73 -6.26
CA VAL A 108 3.95 13.68 -6.13
C VAL A 108 2.79 13.30 -7.05
N ARG A 109 3.09 12.89 -8.27
CA ARG A 109 2.07 12.43 -9.23
C ARG A 109 1.34 11.19 -8.72
N LEU A 110 2.06 10.22 -8.18
CA LEU A 110 1.50 9.02 -7.58
C LEU A 110 0.50 9.35 -6.46
N LEU A 111 0.85 10.27 -5.58
CA LEU A 111 0.02 10.67 -4.44
C LEU A 111 -1.24 11.46 -4.85
N ARG A 112 -1.28 11.99 -6.07
CA ARG A 112 -2.44 12.73 -6.61
C ARG A 112 -3.44 11.85 -7.34
N ILE A 113 -3.09 10.61 -7.69
CA ILE A 113 -3.98 9.69 -8.38
C ILE A 113 -5.05 9.21 -7.39
N ARG A 114 -6.31 9.58 -7.65
CA ARG A 114 -7.47 9.13 -6.88
C ARG A 114 -8.21 8.04 -7.66
N PRO A 115 -8.39 6.83 -7.10
CA PRO A 115 -9.05 5.74 -7.80
C PRO A 115 -10.52 6.00 -8.12
N GLU A 116 -11.18 6.86 -7.34
CA GLU A 116 -12.63 7.01 -7.39
C GLU A 116 -13.16 7.91 -8.51
N GLU A 117 -12.31 8.80 -9.03
CA GLU A 117 -12.75 9.77 -10.03
C GLU A 117 -12.83 9.18 -11.44
N THR A 118 -12.02 8.18 -11.74
CA THR A 118 -11.86 7.67 -13.10
C THR A 118 -12.98 6.73 -13.57
N LYS A 119 -13.74 6.12 -12.67
CA LYS A 119 -14.70 5.06 -13.02
C LYS A 119 -16.16 5.32 -12.66
N ARG A 120 -16.46 6.31 -11.85
CA ARG A 120 -17.87 6.72 -11.66
C ARG A 120 -18.48 7.26 -12.94
N GLU A 121 -17.68 7.83 -13.84
CA GLU A 121 -18.13 8.32 -15.14
C GLU A 121 -18.38 7.18 -16.13
N GLU A 122 -17.53 6.13 -16.13
CA GLU A 122 -17.70 4.98 -17.01
C GLU A 122 -18.91 4.14 -16.64
N LEU A 123 -19.17 3.94 -15.34
CA LEU A 123 -20.34 3.19 -14.87
C LEU A 123 -21.69 3.92 -15.10
N ARG A 124 -21.67 5.27 -15.17
CA ARG A 124 -22.86 6.04 -15.52
C ARG A 124 -23.28 5.91 -16.97
N ASN A 125 -22.37 5.52 -17.84
CA ASN A 125 -22.60 5.37 -19.27
C ASN A 125 -22.97 3.96 -19.70
N ILE A 126 -22.99 3.00 -18.77
CA ILE A 126 -23.53 1.66 -19.02
C ILE A 126 -25.01 1.72 -18.70
N SER A 127 -25.80 2.17 -19.66
CA SER A 127 -27.25 1.96 -19.62
C SER A 127 -27.51 0.50 -19.96
N PHE A 128 -28.08 -0.23 -19.06
CA PHE A 128 -28.65 -1.55 -19.35
C PHE A 128 -29.94 -1.31 -20.17
N GLU A 129 -29.83 -1.48 -21.48
CA GLU A 129 -31.00 -1.67 -22.33
C GLU A 129 -31.47 -3.13 -22.24
#